data_3223f1b4c2e874a17861f4c75596d19f
#
_entry.id   3223f1b4c2e874a17861f4c75596d19f
#
_cell.length_a   1.000
_cell.length_b   1.000
_cell.length_c   1.000
_cell.angle_alpha   90.00
_cell.angle_beta   90.00
_cell.angle_gamma   90.00
#
_symmetry.space_group_name_H-M   'P 1'
#
loop_
_entity.id
_entity.type
_entity.pdbx_description
1 polymer ?
#
loop_
_entity_poly.entity_id
_entity_poly.type
_entity_poly.pdbx_seq_one_letter_code
_entity_poly.pdbx_strand_id
1 'polypeptide(L)'
;MLMPDLKDIPDNVRWRYAAACAAKLPALYEIAFREALGPQFATLEQEIWMEIAKMVKDIVHTSSFPVRNAKEIALAVQNATIILFGPEYGGETMEVTNDGAVVIVKRCPFLIHSYTLANDHERAFSRCMALTLTAVPLLNKDYTARYVRTMCTGDRQCEMKIEKKPPAAKSGEKAAEKK
;
A
#
# COMPACT_ATOMS: atom_id res chain seq x y z
N MET A 1 -18.32 -38.93 -11.26
CA MET A 1 -17.10 -38.16 -10.91
C MET A 1 -17.47 -37.31 -9.69
N LEU A 2 -16.94 -37.62 -8.52
CA LEU A 2 -17.20 -36.85 -7.31
C LEU A 2 -16.53 -35.48 -7.45
N MET A 3 -17.28 -34.41 -7.17
CA MET A 3 -16.70 -33.06 -7.11
C MET A 3 -15.65 -33.01 -5.99
N PRO A 4 -14.45 -32.49 -6.22
CA PRO A 4 -13.46 -32.32 -5.16
C PRO A 4 -14.01 -31.39 -4.06
N ASP A 5 -13.80 -31.75 -2.80
CA ASP A 5 -14.11 -30.88 -1.66
C ASP A 5 -13.13 -29.69 -1.65
N LEU A 6 -13.58 -28.55 -1.17
CA LEU A 6 -12.71 -27.38 -0.96
C LEU A 6 -11.47 -27.70 -0.11
N LYS A 7 -11.60 -28.67 0.81
CA LYS A 7 -10.51 -29.17 1.66
C LYS A 7 -9.39 -29.88 0.88
N ASP A 8 -9.71 -30.40 -0.32
CA ASP A 8 -8.74 -31.07 -1.19
C ASP A 8 -7.83 -30.08 -1.92
N ILE A 9 -8.19 -28.79 -1.92
CA ILE A 9 -7.37 -27.73 -2.53
C ILE A 9 -6.41 -27.16 -1.45
N PRO A 10 -5.09 -27.24 -1.65
CA PRO A 10 -4.12 -26.72 -0.69
C PRO A 10 -4.32 -25.23 -0.37
N ASP A 11 -4.10 -24.84 0.88
CA ASP A 11 -4.32 -23.46 1.36
C ASP A 11 -3.52 -22.43 0.55
N ASN A 12 -2.28 -22.75 0.20
CA ASN A 12 -1.43 -21.87 -0.61
C ASN A 12 -1.99 -21.66 -2.03
N VAL A 13 -2.68 -22.65 -2.59
CA VAL A 13 -3.34 -22.53 -3.90
C VAL A 13 -4.56 -21.64 -3.78
N ARG A 14 -5.41 -21.88 -2.77
CA ARG A 14 -6.59 -21.04 -2.49
C ARG A 14 -6.20 -19.60 -2.27
N TRP A 15 -5.18 -19.36 -1.43
CA TRP A 15 -4.66 -18.01 -1.18
C TRP A 15 -4.16 -17.33 -2.45
N ARG A 16 -3.35 -18.01 -3.29
CA ARG A 16 -2.85 -17.43 -4.54
C ARG A 16 -3.96 -16.96 -5.47
N TYR A 17 -5.02 -17.76 -5.63
CA TYR A 17 -6.15 -17.35 -6.46
C TYR A 17 -6.93 -16.18 -5.86
N ALA A 18 -7.17 -16.18 -4.55
CA ALA A 18 -7.84 -15.07 -3.87
C ALA A 18 -7.04 -13.77 -3.97
N ALA A 19 -5.74 -13.83 -3.72
CA ALA A 19 -4.85 -12.68 -3.80
C ALA A 19 -4.69 -12.15 -5.23
N ALA A 20 -4.60 -13.03 -6.23
CA ALA A 20 -4.57 -12.64 -7.64
C ALA A 20 -5.89 -11.97 -8.05
N CYS A 21 -7.04 -12.46 -7.57
CA CYS A 21 -8.33 -11.80 -7.78
C CYS A 21 -8.34 -10.41 -7.14
N ALA A 22 -7.93 -10.28 -5.88
CA ALA A 22 -7.86 -9.01 -5.17
C ALA A 22 -6.95 -7.98 -5.87
N ALA A 23 -5.80 -8.42 -6.40
CA ALA A 23 -4.88 -7.55 -7.14
C ALA A 23 -5.44 -7.08 -8.50
N LYS A 24 -6.33 -7.87 -9.12
CA LYS A 24 -6.93 -7.58 -10.42
C LYS A 24 -8.17 -6.69 -10.34
N LEU A 25 -8.96 -6.82 -9.26
CA LEU A 25 -10.22 -6.10 -9.07
C LEU A 25 -10.10 -4.58 -9.27
N PRO A 26 -9.05 -3.87 -8.78
CA PRO A 26 -8.93 -2.44 -8.99
C PRO A 26 -8.95 -2.00 -10.45
N ALA A 27 -8.28 -2.74 -11.33
CA ALA A 27 -8.32 -2.43 -12.76
C ALA A 27 -9.68 -2.72 -13.39
N LEU A 28 -10.39 -3.76 -12.93
CA LEU A 28 -11.70 -4.12 -13.44
C LEU A 28 -12.78 -3.12 -13.04
N TYR A 29 -12.87 -2.72 -11.76
CA TYR A 29 -13.87 -1.74 -11.36
C TYR A 29 -13.56 -0.34 -11.89
N GLU A 30 -12.29 -0.02 -12.13
CA GLU A 30 -11.91 1.21 -12.81
C GLU A 30 -12.52 1.28 -14.21
N ILE A 31 -12.35 0.23 -15.02
CA ILE A 31 -12.94 0.14 -16.36
C ILE A 31 -14.47 0.26 -16.30
N ALA A 32 -15.10 -0.46 -15.35
CA ALA A 32 -16.55 -0.53 -15.24
C ALA A 32 -17.21 0.78 -14.78
N PHE A 33 -16.58 1.52 -13.88
CA PHE A 33 -17.24 2.63 -13.20
C PHE A 33 -16.69 4.01 -13.50
N ARG A 34 -15.48 4.13 -14.05
CA ARG A 34 -14.86 5.44 -14.27
C ARG A 34 -15.65 6.32 -15.24
N GLU A 35 -16.12 5.77 -16.34
CA GLU A 35 -16.91 6.54 -17.31
C GLU A 35 -18.24 7.01 -16.69
N ALA A 36 -18.91 6.14 -15.92
CA ALA A 36 -20.18 6.44 -15.30
C ALA A 36 -20.07 7.46 -14.16
N LEU A 37 -18.99 7.42 -13.37
CA LEU A 37 -18.81 8.27 -12.18
C LEU A 37 -17.97 9.54 -12.45
N GLY A 38 -17.25 9.57 -13.56
CA GLY A 38 -16.39 10.72 -13.89
C GLY A 38 -15.39 11.07 -12.77
N PRO A 39 -15.25 12.37 -12.42
CA PRO A 39 -14.30 12.81 -11.40
C PRO A 39 -14.55 12.23 -10.00
N GLN A 40 -15.79 11.86 -9.67
CA GLN A 40 -16.14 11.27 -8.36
C GLN A 40 -15.46 9.92 -8.15
N PHE A 41 -15.14 9.19 -9.22
CA PHE A 41 -14.49 7.89 -9.13
C PHE A 41 -13.17 7.97 -8.34
N ALA A 42 -12.35 8.99 -8.56
CA ALA A 42 -11.06 9.12 -7.87
C ALA A 42 -11.22 9.29 -6.35
N THR A 43 -12.22 10.04 -5.91
CA THR A 43 -12.52 10.23 -4.48
C THR A 43 -12.99 8.92 -3.84
N LEU A 44 -13.95 8.25 -4.48
CA LEU A 44 -14.47 6.96 -3.98
C LEU A 44 -13.39 5.88 -3.95
N GLU A 45 -12.55 5.83 -4.98
CA GLU A 45 -11.42 4.90 -5.02
C GLU A 45 -10.43 5.16 -3.87
N GLN A 46 -10.12 6.42 -3.59
CA GLN A 46 -9.27 6.78 -2.46
C GLN A 46 -9.85 6.31 -1.13
N GLU A 47 -11.14 6.50 -0.90
CA GLU A 47 -11.84 6.03 0.31
C GLU A 47 -11.75 4.51 0.46
N ILE A 48 -11.96 3.76 -0.63
CA ILE A 48 -11.82 2.29 -0.64
C ILE A 48 -10.40 1.89 -0.20
N TRP A 49 -9.37 2.54 -0.73
CA TRP A 49 -7.98 2.19 -0.40
C TRP A 49 -7.59 2.61 1.02
N MET A 50 -8.20 3.64 1.58
CA MET A 50 -8.06 3.98 3.00
C MET A 50 -8.71 2.92 3.91
N GLU A 51 -9.83 2.32 3.51
CA GLU A 51 -10.42 1.17 4.23
C GLU A 51 -9.52 -0.07 4.14
N ILE A 52 -8.95 -0.36 2.97
CA ILE A 52 -7.98 -1.46 2.81
C ILE A 52 -6.74 -1.25 3.71
N ALA A 53 -6.34 -0.01 3.96
CA ALA A 53 -5.26 0.29 4.89
C ALA A 53 -5.56 -0.15 6.35
N LYS A 54 -6.83 -0.16 6.75
CA LYS A 54 -7.23 -0.71 8.06
C LYS A 54 -7.05 -2.23 8.10
N MET A 55 -7.31 -2.94 6.98
CA MET A 55 -7.00 -4.38 6.89
C MET A 55 -5.51 -4.67 7.02
N VAL A 56 -4.63 -3.78 6.50
CA VAL A 56 -3.18 -3.90 6.72
C VAL A 56 -2.87 -3.87 8.22
N LYS A 57 -3.48 -2.94 8.97
CA LYS A 57 -3.32 -2.88 10.43
C LYS A 57 -3.79 -4.15 11.11
N ASP A 58 -4.96 -4.68 10.73
CA ASP A 58 -5.52 -5.89 11.33
C ASP A 58 -4.63 -7.11 11.08
N ILE A 59 -4.09 -7.26 9.86
CA ILE A 59 -3.14 -8.32 9.52
C ILE A 59 -1.87 -8.22 10.38
N VAL A 60 -1.30 -7.03 10.46
CA VAL A 60 -0.07 -6.76 11.23
C VAL A 60 -0.29 -7.08 12.71
N HIS A 61 -1.42 -6.68 13.28
CA HIS A 61 -1.77 -6.95 14.67
C HIS A 61 -2.01 -8.45 14.92
N THR A 62 -2.83 -9.10 14.09
CA THR A 62 -3.16 -10.53 14.21
C THR A 62 -1.91 -11.41 14.04
N SER A 63 -1.00 -11.01 13.15
CA SER A 63 0.27 -11.71 12.91
C SER A 63 1.38 -11.32 13.90
N SER A 64 1.11 -10.41 14.84
CA SER A 64 2.08 -9.92 15.83
C SER A 64 3.37 -9.36 15.19
N PHE A 65 3.28 -8.75 14.02
CA PHE A 65 4.44 -8.11 13.41
C PHE A 65 4.87 -6.88 14.21
N PRO A 66 6.17 -6.72 14.52
CA PRO A 66 6.66 -5.56 15.24
C PRO A 66 6.58 -4.29 14.37
N VAL A 67 6.28 -3.14 15.01
CA VAL A 67 6.14 -1.83 14.36
C VAL A 67 6.77 -0.69 15.17
N ARG A 68 7.88 -0.96 15.85
CA ARG A 68 8.55 -0.03 16.78
C ARG A 68 9.43 1.00 16.08
N ASN A 69 9.93 0.66 14.89
CA ASN A 69 10.84 1.49 14.11
C ASN A 69 10.51 1.43 12.59
N ALA A 70 11.14 2.28 11.79
CA ALA A 70 10.88 2.39 10.36
C ALA A 70 11.05 1.08 9.60
N LYS A 71 12.09 0.29 9.93
CA LYS A 71 12.36 -1.01 9.29
C LYS A 71 11.26 -2.03 9.59
N GLU A 72 10.87 -2.14 10.84
CA GLU A 72 9.80 -3.06 11.25
C GLU A 72 8.47 -2.69 10.59
N ILE A 73 8.13 -1.39 10.52
CA ILE A 73 6.93 -0.90 9.84
C ILE A 73 7.01 -1.23 8.34
N ALA A 74 8.17 -1.02 7.70
CA ALA A 74 8.38 -1.32 6.29
C ALA A 74 8.16 -2.81 5.99
N LEU A 75 8.73 -3.69 6.80
CA LEU A 75 8.54 -5.15 6.68
C LEU A 75 7.10 -5.56 6.95
N ALA A 76 6.45 -4.97 7.95
CA ALA A 76 5.05 -5.25 8.27
C ALA A 76 4.11 -4.86 7.14
N VAL A 77 4.27 -3.66 6.56
CA VAL A 77 3.49 -3.20 5.39
C VAL A 77 3.75 -4.08 4.19
N GLN A 78 5.01 -4.43 3.90
CA GLN A 78 5.37 -5.32 2.79
C GLN A 78 4.74 -6.69 2.93
N ASN A 79 4.83 -7.32 4.10
CA ASN A 79 4.25 -8.64 4.36
C ASN A 79 2.72 -8.61 4.27
N ALA A 80 2.06 -7.60 4.85
CA ALA A 80 0.63 -7.44 4.73
C ALA A 80 0.19 -7.25 3.27
N THR A 81 0.95 -6.49 2.48
CA THR A 81 0.70 -6.31 1.04
C THR A 81 0.82 -7.64 0.27
N ILE A 82 1.81 -8.47 0.60
CA ILE A 82 1.96 -9.81 0.00
C ILE A 82 0.77 -10.71 0.40
N ILE A 83 0.34 -10.66 1.65
CA ILE A 83 -0.81 -11.45 2.13
C ILE A 83 -2.08 -11.06 1.38
N LEU A 84 -2.32 -9.76 1.17
CA LEU A 84 -3.52 -9.26 0.51
C LEU A 84 -3.52 -9.46 -1.01
N PHE A 85 -2.37 -9.24 -1.67
CA PHE A 85 -2.30 -9.08 -3.12
C PHE A 85 -1.39 -10.10 -3.83
N GLY A 86 -0.85 -11.05 -3.07
CA GLY A 86 -0.16 -12.21 -3.60
C GLY A 86 1.36 -12.09 -3.70
N PRO A 87 2.00 -13.23 -4.00
CA PRO A 87 3.45 -13.34 -4.03
C PRO A 87 4.09 -12.67 -5.26
N GLU A 88 3.30 -12.21 -6.22
CA GLU A 88 3.78 -11.43 -7.36
C GLU A 88 4.28 -10.03 -6.94
N TYR A 89 3.86 -9.55 -5.76
CA TYR A 89 4.41 -8.32 -5.17
C TYR A 89 5.86 -8.58 -4.73
N GLY A 90 6.80 -8.05 -5.48
CA GLY A 90 8.25 -8.24 -5.25
C GLY A 90 8.90 -6.98 -4.73
N GLY A 91 9.30 -6.98 -3.45
CA GLY A 91 9.95 -5.84 -2.81
C GLY A 91 11.10 -6.26 -1.90
N GLU A 92 11.99 -5.31 -1.65
CA GLU A 92 13.10 -5.40 -0.70
C GLU A 92 12.98 -4.24 0.30
N THR A 93 13.28 -4.50 1.57
CA THR A 93 13.35 -3.44 2.59
C THR A 93 14.80 -3.20 2.95
N MET A 94 15.24 -1.95 2.85
CA MET A 94 16.57 -1.50 3.26
C MET A 94 16.45 -0.55 4.45
N GLU A 95 17.32 -0.74 5.43
CA GLU A 95 17.50 0.19 6.53
C GLU A 95 18.52 1.25 6.12
N VAL A 96 18.13 2.51 6.18
CA VAL A 96 19.01 3.64 5.83
C VAL A 96 19.54 4.32 7.08
N THR A 97 18.71 4.39 8.13
CA THR A 97 19.03 4.92 9.46
C THR A 97 18.16 4.21 10.50
N ASN A 98 18.44 4.43 11.81
CA ASN A 98 17.61 3.87 12.88
C ASN A 98 16.12 4.26 12.79
N ASP A 99 15.83 5.45 12.24
CA ASP A 99 14.47 6.01 12.13
C ASP A 99 13.99 6.15 10.68
N GLY A 100 14.70 5.56 9.72
CA GLY A 100 14.38 5.61 8.29
C GLY A 100 14.63 4.29 7.56
N ALA A 101 13.65 3.85 6.78
CA ALA A 101 13.75 2.67 5.93
C ALA A 101 13.23 2.97 4.51
N VAL A 102 13.73 2.24 3.52
CA VAL A 102 13.28 2.32 2.13
C VAL A 102 12.75 0.96 1.71
N VAL A 103 11.55 0.93 1.17
CA VAL A 103 10.98 -0.23 0.48
C VAL A 103 11.17 -0.03 -1.02
N ILE A 104 11.90 -0.95 -1.64
CA ILE A 104 12.09 -0.98 -3.10
C ILE A 104 11.16 -2.04 -3.66
N VAL A 105 10.26 -1.65 -4.57
CA VAL A 105 9.34 -2.57 -5.25
C VAL A 105 9.74 -2.68 -6.71
N LYS A 106 10.07 -3.90 -7.14
CA LYS A 106 10.50 -4.22 -8.53
C LYS A 106 9.42 -4.92 -9.34
N ARG A 107 8.41 -5.48 -8.69
CA ARG A 107 7.24 -6.11 -9.32
C ARG A 107 5.98 -5.70 -8.58
N CYS A 108 4.99 -5.21 -9.31
CA CYS A 108 3.73 -4.73 -8.75
C CYS A 108 2.56 -5.33 -9.53
N PRO A 109 1.73 -6.18 -8.91
CA PRO A 109 0.59 -6.79 -9.59
C PRO A 109 -0.45 -5.74 -10.02
N PHE A 110 -0.64 -4.67 -9.27
CA PHE A 110 -1.54 -3.58 -9.67
C PHE A 110 -1.11 -2.93 -10.97
N LEU A 111 0.18 -2.63 -11.12
CA LEU A 111 0.72 -2.04 -12.34
C LEU A 111 0.55 -2.97 -13.53
N ILE A 112 0.86 -4.27 -13.34
CA ILE A 112 0.71 -5.28 -14.40
C ILE A 112 -0.76 -5.32 -14.87
N HIS A 113 -1.73 -5.36 -13.94
CA HIS A 113 -3.15 -5.41 -14.29
C HIS A 113 -3.65 -4.08 -14.88
N SER A 114 -3.15 -2.94 -14.43
CA SER A 114 -3.48 -1.64 -15.02
C SER A 114 -3.00 -1.55 -16.47
N TYR A 115 -1.80 -2.02 -16.78
CA TYR A 115 -1.32 -2.07 -18.17
C TYR A 115 -2.13 -3.04 -19.04
N THR A 116 -2.41 -4.24 -18.52
CA THR A 116 -3.04 -5.29 -19.35
C THR A 116 -4.53 -5.09 -19.54
N LEU A 117 -5.20 -4.41 -18.64
CA LEU A 117 -6.67 -4.28 -18.66
C LEU A 117 -7.13 -2.84 -18.94
N ALA A 118 -6.57 -1.85 -18.24
CA ALA A 118 -7.05 -0.47 -18.28
C ALA A 118 -6.19 0.45 -19.16
N ASN A 119 -4.99 0.03 -19.56
CA ASN A 119 -3.99 0.83 -20.27
C ASN A 119 -3.70 2.20 -19.61
N ASP A 120 -3.89 2.28 -18.30
CA ASP A 120 -3.69 3.48 -17.48
C ASP A 120 -2.91 3.12 -16.22
N HIS A 121 -1.62 3.41 -16.25
CA HIS A 121 -0.68 3.06 -15.20
C HIS A 121 -0.50 4.16 -14.14
N GLU A 122 -0.71 5.43 -14.51
CA GLU A 122 -0.52 6.54 -13.57
C GLU A 122 -1.51 6.47 -12.40
N ARG A 123 -2.72 6.00 -12.67
CA ARG A 123 -3.79 5.86 -11.67
C ARG A 123 -3.51 4.78 -10.63
N ALA A 124 -2.74 3.74 -10.98
CA ALA A 124 -2.32 2.75 -10.01
C ALA A 124 -1.50 3.39 -8.86
N PHE A 125 -0.87 4.55 -9.09
CA PHE A 125 -0.11 5.27 -8.08
C PHE A 125 -1.01 5.89 -6.99
N SER A 126 -2.16 6.46 -7.34
CA SER A 126 -3.09 7.03 -6.36
C SER A 126 -3.56 6.01 -5.33
N ARG A 127 -3.78 4.77 -5.76
CA ARG A 127 -4.11 3.61 -4.90
C ARG A 127 -3.00 3.31 -3.89
N CYS A 128 -1.77 3.19 -4.40
CA CYS A 128 -0.61 2.94 -3.54
C CYS A 128 -0.41 4.06 -2.52
N MET A 129 -0.60 5.31 -2.92
CA MET A 129 -0.52 6.47 -2.02
C MET A 129 -1.60 6.38 -0.93
N ALA A 130 -2.87 6.22 -1.30
CA ALA A 130 -3.97 6.15 -0.35
C ALA A 130 -3.76 5.01 0.66
N LEU A 131 -3.39 3.81 0.18
CA LEU A 131 -3.08 2.67 1.03
C LEU A 131 -1.95 2.97 2.00
N THR A 132 -0.80 3.40 1.50
CA THR A 132 0.45 3.46 2.27
C THR A 132 0.47 4.64 3.23
N LEU A 133 0.05 5.85 2.77
CA LEU A 133 0.00 7.04 3.60
C LEU A 133 -1.03 6.91 4.73
N THR A 134 -2.02 6.04 4.57
CA THR A 134 -2.97 5.70 5.62
C THR A 134 -2.45 4.59 6.53
N ALA A 135 -1.91 3.50 5.97
CA ALA A 135 -1.48 2.34 6.74
C ALA A 135 -0.32 2.66 7.69
N VAL A 136 0.72 3.38 7.24
CA VAL A 136 1.91 3.64 8.06
C VAL A 136 1.57 4.37 9.36
N PRO A 137 0.83 5.49 9.37
CA PRO A 137 0.41 6.15 10.62
C PRO A 137 -0.55 5.32 11.48
N LEU A 138 -1.36 4.43 10.87
CA LEU A 138 -2.22 3.50 11.61
C LEU A 138 -1.43 2.43 12.37
N LEU A 139 -0.26 2.04 11.85
CA LEU A 139 0.65 1.09 12.50
C LEU A 139 1.47 1.78 13.59
N ASN A 140 1.99 2.97 13.31
CA ASN A 140 2.72 3.77 14.27
C ASN A 140 2.59 5.27 13.94
N LYS A 141 1.90 6.00 14.82
CA LYS A 141 1.59 7.43 14.64
C LYS A 141 2.80 8.34 14.49
N ASP A 142 3.97 7.90 14.96
CA ASP A 142 5.19 8.70 14.94
C ASP A 142 5.93 8.62 13.60
N TYR A 143 5.44 7.78 12.68
CA TYR A 143 6.03 7.57 11.36
C TYR A 143 5.11 8.05 10.24
N THR A 144 5.73 8.33 9.10
CA THR A 144 5.06 8.67 7.85
C THR A 144 5.76 7.98 6.68
N ALA A 145 5.08 7.93 5.54
CA ALA A 145 5.64 7.41 4.31
C ALA A 145 5.59 8.46 3.21
N ARG A 146 6.50 8.36 2.25
CA ARG A 146 6.46 9.10 0.99
C ARG A 146 7.10 8.29 -0.11
N TYR A 147 6.63 8.49 -1.33
CA TYR A 147 7.25 7.92 -2.51
C TYR A 147 8.34 8.85 -3.05
N VAL A 148 9.47 8.27 -3.42
CA VAL A 148 10.62 8.96 -4.02
C VAL A 148 10.67 8.69 -5.52
N ARG A 149 10.32 7.44 -5.92
CA ARG A 149 10.20 6.98 -7.30
C ARG A 149 9.01 6.06 -7.44
N THR A 150 8.42 6.02 -8.64
CA THR A 150 7.29 5.12 -8.90
C THR A 150 7.32 4.57 -10.32
N MET A 151 7.13 3.26 -10.45
CA MET A 151 7.00 2.59 -11.74
C MET A 151 5.80 3.11 -12.54
N CYS A 152 4.76 3.57 -11.86
CA CYS A 152 3.56 4.11 -12.48
C CYS A 152 3.81 5.42 -13.23
N THR A 153 4.88 6.15 -12.90
CA THR A 153 5.31 7.39 -13.57
C THR A 153 6.56 7.22 -14.43
N GLY A 154 6.95 5.95 -14.71
CA GLY A 154 8.02 5.64 -15.65
C GLY A 154 9.37 5.27 -15.03
N ASP A 155 9.49 5.24 -13.70
CA ASP A 155 10.71 4.77 -13.06
C ASP A 155 10.86 3.24 -13.18
N ARG A 156 12.09 2.73 -13.06
CA ARG A 156 12.38 1.29 -13.12
C ARG A 156 11.88 0.50 -11.92
N GLN A 157 11.67 1.18 -10.78
CA GLN A 157 11.23 0.61 -9.51
C GLN A 157 10.48 1.65 -8.70
N CYS A 158 9.60 1.21 -7.78
CA CYS A 158 9.09 2.11 -6.76
C CYS A 158 10.07 2.16 -5.58
N GLU A 159 10.25 3.38 -5.03
CA GLU A 159 10.99 3.61 -3.79
C GLU A 159 10.07 4.36 -2.83
N MET A 160 9.67 3.68 -1.77
CA MET A 160 8.87 4.25 -0.69
C MET A 160 9.74 4.42 0.54
N LYS A 161 9.85 5.64 1.03
CA LYS A 161 10.58 5.94 2.25
C LYS A 161 9.62 6.02 3.43
N ILE A 162 9.94 5.29 4.49
CA ILE A 162 9.28 5.39 5.80
C ILE A 162 10.25 6.08 6.74
N GLU A 163 9.79 7.15 7.37
CA GLU A 163 10.62 7.97 8.23
C GLU A 163 9.82 8.51 9.42
N LYS A 164 10.52 8.78 10.51
CA LYS A 164 9.93 9.41 11.69
C LYS A 164 9.45 10.81 11.34
N LYS A 165 8.25 11.15 11.79
CA LYS A 165 7.73 12.50 11.60
C LYS A 165 8.65 13.51 12.29
N PRO A 166 8.92 14.66 11.67
CA PRO A 166 9.62 15.74 12.37
C PRO A 166 8.82 16.13 13.61
N PRO A 167 9.50 16.53 14.70
CA PRO A 167 8.79 17.04 15.87
C PRO A 167 7.90 18.21 15.43
N ALA A 168 6.65 18.20 15.93
CA ALA A 168 5.72 19.29 15.64
C ALA A 168 6.40 20.63 15.96
N ALA A 169 6.52 21.50 14.97
CA ALA A 169 7.01 22.85 15.19
C ALA A 169 6.14 23.48 16.28
N LYS A 170 6.72 23.90 17.39
CA LYS A 170 6.01 24.64 18.43
C LYS A 170 5.45 25.90 17.79
N SER A 171 4.21 25.83 17.35
CA SER A 171 3.47 26.99 16.86
C SER A 171 3.14 27.87 18.06
N GLY A 172 3.77 29.02 18.13
CA GLY A 172 3.29 30.10 18.97
C GLY A 172 4.13 30.42 20.18
N GLU A 173 5.18 31.21 19.94
CA GLU A 173 5.59 32.24 20.91
C GLU A 173 6.56 33.20 20.19
N LYS A 174 6.04 34.23 19.54
CA LYS A 174 6.69 35.52 19.27
C LYS A 174 5.76 36.44 18.49
N ALA A 175 4.82 37.03 19.17
CA ALA A 175 4.24 38.30 18.74
C ALA A 175 3.61 39.02 19.94
N ALA A 176 4.44 39.39 20.90
CA ALA A 176 4.08 40.44 21.88
C ALA A 176 5.36 40.90 22.57
N GLU A 177 6.10 41.81 21.92
CA GLU A 177 6.85 42.83 22.64
C GLU A 177 7.68 43.65 21.62
N LYS A 178 7.09 44.72 21.16
CA LYS A 178 7.75 45.99 20.86
C LYS A 178 6.69 47.07 20.65
N LYS A 179 6.44 47.73 21.74
CA LYS A 179 6.05 49.11 21.74
C LYS A 179 7.13 49.88 22.47
#